data_5d7083439b0b8e29e90cff84cde5b620
#
_entry.id   5d7083439b0b8e29e90cff84cde5b620
#
_cell.length_a   1.000
_cell.length_b   1.000
_cell.length_c   1.000
_cell.angle_alpha   90.00
_cell.angle_beta   90.00
_cell.angle_gamma   90.00
#
_symmetry.space_group_name_H-M   'P 1'
#
loop_
_entity.id
_entity.type
_entity.pdbx_description
1 polymer ?
#
loop_
_entity_poly.entity_id
_entity_poly.type
_entity_poly.pdbx_seq_one_letter_code
_entity_poly.pdbx_strand_id
1 'polypeptide(L)'
;CRFPLRLAATATRLLECLLGAGIRVHLVYSQVAHLVAKQELDLVLPGRAAEAERHFSERYNAAPGQLRVFGKDDWYAPAASGSNPADAMVVCPCTMGTLAAIAAGLADNLIERAADVMLKEKRPLILVPRETPLSQIHLENMLRLDRAGATLLPANPGFYHHPQSVQDVIDFIVARIMDHLGIAHRLMPRWGRESQPEEGR
;
A
#
# COMPACT_ATOMS: atom_id res chain seq x y z
N CYS A 1 7.07 -26.92 4.09
CA CYS A 1 6.02 -25.93 3.78
C CYS A 1 6.60 -24.53 3.93
N ARG A 2 6.95 -23.87 2.83
CA ARG A 2 7.27 -22.44 2.81
C ARG A 2 5.99 -21.69 2.42
N PHE A 3 5.26 -21.19 3.41
CA PHE A 3 4.24 -20.17 3.18
C PHE A 3 4.77 -18.86 3.78
N PRO A 4 5.51 -18.04 3.05
CA PRO A 4 5.75 -16.67 3.47
C PRO A 4 4.49 -15.88 3.20
N LEU A 5 3.95 -15.19 4.18
CA LEU A 5 3.02 -14.08 3.96
C LEU A 5 3.76 -13.06 3.09
N ARG A 6 3.41 -13.01 1.80
CA ARG A 6 4.13 -12.25 0.77
C ARG A 6 3.65 -10.80 0.80
N LEU A 7 4.34 -9.95 1.53
CA LEU A 7 4.00 -8.51 1.64
C LEU A 7 4.22 -7.74 0.33
N ALA A 8 5.24 -8.12 -0.44
CA ALA A 8 5.41 -7.61 -1.79
C ALA A 8 4.20 -7.99 -2.67
N ALA A 9 3.60 -9.18 -2.45
CA ALA A 9 2.37 -9.57 -3.14
C ALA A 9 1.18 -8.68 -2.76
N THR A 10 1.05 -8.26 -1.51
CA THR A 10 0.00 -7.31 -1.10
C THR A 10 0.15 -5.96 -1.80
N ALA A 11 1.39 -5.43 -1.88
CA ALA A 11 1.65 -4.17 -2.56
C ALA A 11 1.39 -4.25 -4.07
N THR A 12 1.85 -5.33 -4.73
CA THR A 12 1.63 -5.53 -6.17
C THR A 12 0.16 -5.76 -6.48
N ARG A 13 -0.56 -6.49 -5.63
CA ARG A 13 -2.01 -6.70 -5.79
C ARG A 13 -2.81 -5.40 -5.56
N LEU A 14 -2.42 -4.59 -4.59
CA LEU A 14 -3.02 -3.27 -4.39
C LEU A 14 -2.82 -2.39 -5.63
N LEU A 15 -1.60 -2.33 -6.18
CA LEU A 15 -1.31 -1.58 -7.41
C LEU A 15 -2.19 -2.04 -8.57
N GLU A 16 -2.30 -3.35 -8.79
CA GLU A 16 -3.19 -3.94 -9.81
C GLU A 16 -4.64 -3.49 -9.62
N CYS A 17 -5.17 -3.57 -8.39
CA CYS A 17 -6.54 -3.19 -8.08
C CYS A 17 -6.80 -1.69 -8.30
N LEU A 18 -5.86 -0.83 -7.88
CA LEU A 18 -5.96 0.62 -8.07
C LEU A 18 -5.98 0.99 -9.55
N LEU A 19 -5.06 0.43 -10.34
CA LEU A 19 -5.01 0.66 -11.78
C LEU A 19 -6.25 0.11 -12.48
N GLY A 20 -6.71 -1.09 -12.12
CA GLY A 20 -7.94 -1.68 -12.63
C GLY A 20 -9.21 -0.88 -12.30
N ALA A 21 -9.20 -0.14 -11.20
CA ALA A 21 -10.26 0.80 -10.81
C ALA A 21 -10.16 2.18 -11.49
N GLY A 22 -9.21 2.39 -12.40
CA GLY A 22 -9.02 3.66 -13.10
C GLY A 22 -8.34 4.75 -12.29
N ILE A 23 -7.78 4.43 -11.12
CA ILE A 23 -7.12 5.38 -10.23
C ILE A 23 -5.75 5.78 -10.79
N ARG A 24 -5.42 7.07 -10.74
CA ARG A 24 -4.05 7.55 -11.02
C ARG A 24 -3.17 7.26 -9.83
N VAL A 25 -2.02 6.63 -10.06
CA VAL A 25 -1.11 6.18 -9.01
C VAL A 25 0.26 6.83 -9.17
N HIS A 26 0.76 7.42 -8.09
CA HIS A 26 2.16 7.78 -7.93
C HIS A 26 2.83 6.71 -7.07
N LEU A 27 3.76 5.97 -7.65
CA LEU A 27 4.45 4.87 -6.99
C LEU A 27 5.87 5.29 -6.59
N VAL A 28 6.20 5.05 -5.34
CA VAL A 28 7.57 5.14 -4.83
C VAL A 28 7.89 3.85 -4.08
N TYR A 29 9.07 3.30 -4.29
CA TYR A 29 9.52 2.13 -3.52
C TYR A 29 10.94 2.33 -3.00
N SER A 30 11.19 1.76 -1.82
CA SER A 30 12.48 1.85 -1.16
C SER A 30 13.48 0.84 -1.75
N GLN A 31 14.77 1.02 -1.44
CA GLN A 31 15.80 0.07 -1.84
C GLN A 31 15.55 -1.33 -1.25
N VAL A 32 15.01 -1.42 -0.04
CA VAL A 32 14.64 -2.70 0.60
C VAL A 32 13.53 -3.41 -0.18
N ALA A 33 12.64 -2.67 -0.85
CA ALA A 33 11.58 -3.27 -1.67
C ALA A 33 12.14 -4.16 -2.80
N HIS A 34 13.30 -3.83 -3.37
CA HIS A 34 13.96 -4.68 -4.37
C HIS A 34 14.32 -6.06 -3.81
N LEU A 35 14.87 -6.11 -2.59
CA LEU A 35 15.24 -7.36 -1.93
C LEU A 35 14.00 -8.19 -1.60
N VAL A 36 12.97 -7.55 -1.04
CA VAL A 36 11.73 -8.22 -0.63
C VAL A 36 10.98 -8.75 -1.87
N ALA A 37 10.84 -7.97 -2.93
CA ALA A 37 10.20 -8.40 -4.16
C ALA A 37 10.93 -9.60 -4.80
N LYS A 38 12.27 -9.58 -4.80
CA LYS A 38 13.07 -10.70 -5.30
C LYS A 38 12.90 -11.95 -4.44
N GLN A 39 12.92 -11.83 -3.11
CA GLN A 39 12.80 -12.97 -2.21
C GLN A 39 11.39 -13.58 -2.17
N GLU A 40 10.36 -12.74 -2.20
CA GLU A 40 8.99 -13.18 -2.02
C GLU A 40 8.30 -13.57 -3.33
N LEU A 41 8.60 -12.87 -4.42
CA LEU A 41 7.88 -12.99 -5.69
C LEU A 41 8.78 -13.45 -6.85
N ASP A 42 10.09 -13.59 -6.63
CA ASP A 42 11.10 -13.72 -7.69
C ASP A 42 11.03 -12.57 -8.72
N LEU A 43 10.52 -11.42 -8.29
CA LEU A 43 10.33 -10.22 -9.10
C LEU A 43 11.55 -9.29 -8.96
N VAL A 44 12.21 -9.05 -10.08
CA VAL A 44 13.27 -8.05 -10.16
C VAL A 44 12.64 -6.70 -10.50
N LEU A 45 12.62 -5.80 -9.51
CA LEU A 45 12.15 -4.44 -9.73
C LEU A 45 13.19 -3.66 -10.54
N PRO A 46 12.80 -2.89 -11.58
CA PRO A 46 13.73 -2.04 -12.31
C PRO A 46 14.36 -0.97 -11.42
N GLY A 47 15.65 -0.69 -11.62
CA GLY A 47 16.37 0.28 -10.79
C GLY A 47 16.06 1.75 -11.14
N ARG A 48 15.58 2.02 -12.35
CA ARG A 48 15.24 3.36 -12.81
C ARG A 48 13.73 3.57 -12.81
N ALA A 49 13.28 4.73 -12.33
CA ALA A 49 11.86 5.07 -12.25
C ALA A 49 11.12 4.92 -13.59
N ALA A 50 11.68 5.41 -14.69
CA ALA A 50 11.08 5.31 -16.02
C ALA A 50 10.96 3.86 -16.53
N GLU A 51 11.93 3.00 -16.20
CA GLU A 51 11.88 1.57 -16.54
C GLU A 51 10.79 0.85 -15.71
N ALA A 52 10.69 1.20 -14.44
CA ALA A 52 9.66 0.68 -13.55
C ALA A 52 8.25 1.13 -13.96
N GLU A 53 8.09 2.39 -14.34
CA GLU A 53 6.82 2.92 -14.84
C GLU A 53 6.35 2.15 -16.07
N ARG A 54 7.24 1.93 -17.04
CA ARG A 54 6.94 1.13 -18.23
C ARG A 54 6.61 -0.32 -17.85
N HIS A 55 7.46 -0.97 -17.05
CA HIS A 55 7.28 -2.37 -16.62
C HIS A 55 5.93 -2.61 -15.95
N PHE A 56 5.56 -1.77 -15.00
CA PHE A 56 4.29 -1.92 -14.29
C PHE A 56 3.08 -1.49 -15.12
N SER A 57 3.23 -0.47 -15.99
CA SER A 57 2.18 -0.05 -16.92
C SER A 57 1.84 -1.17 -17.90
N GLU A 58 2.84 -1.81 -18.49
CA GLU A 58 2.65 -2.97 -19.37
C GLU A 58 2.05 -4.16 -18.60
N ARG A 59 2.58 -4.48 -17.42
CA ARG A 59 2.15 -5.62 -16.61
C ARG A 59 0.67 -5.53 -16.20
N TYR A 60 0.20 -4.35 -15.85
CA TYR A 60 -1.16 -4.12 -15.34
C TYR A 60 -2.06 -3.38 -16.33
N ASN A 61 -1.62 -3.25 -17.57
CA ASN A 61 -2.38 -2.64 -18.65
C ASN A 61 -2.90 -1.23 -18.29
N ALA A 62 -2.04 -0.43 -17.65
CA ALA A 62 -2.39 0.92 -17.22
C ALA A 62 -2.58 1.86 -18.41
N ALA A 63 -3.57 2.74 -18.33
CA ALA A 63 -3.78 3.77 -19.34
C ALA A 63 -2.61 4.76 -19.37
N PRO A 64 -2.35 5.43 -20.50
CA PRO A 64 -1.30 6.44 -20.59
C PRO A 64 -1.40 7.50 -19.49
N GLY A 65 -0.33 7.69 -18.72
CA GLY A 65 -0.28 8.66 -17.61
C GLY A 65 -1.02 8.27 -16.34
N GLN A 66 -1.62 7.09 -16.28
CA GLN A 66 -2.31 6.59 -15.09
C GLN A 66 -1.34 6.19 -13.98
N LEU A 67 -0.17 5.66 -14.32
CA LEU A 67 0.90 5.34 -13.39
C LEU A 67 2.10 6.28 -13.60
N ARG A 68 2.63 6.83 -12.54
CA ARG A 68 3.91 7.54 -12.50
C ARG A 68 4.77 6.92 -11.41
N VAL A 69 6.04 6.65 -11.71
CA VAL A 69 7.01 6.13 -10.74
C VAL A 69 8.06 7.18 -10.45
N PHE A 70 8.37 7.38 -9.17
CA PHE A 70 9.36 8.34 -8.70
C PHE A 70 10.46 7.65 -7.89
N GLY A 71 11.67 8.17 -7.98
CA GLY A 71 12.78 7.75 -7.14
C GLY A 71 12.56 8.17 -5.68
N LYS A 72 13.14 7.44 -4.74
CA LYS A 72 13.03 7.77 -3.31
C LYS A 72 13.66 9.13 -2.94
N ASP A 73 14.54 9.66 -3.76
CA ASP A 73 15.25 10.93 -3.57
C ASP A 73 14.75 12.02 -4.55
N ASP A 74 13.59 11.81 -5.20
CA ASP A 74 13.00 12.77 -6.14
C ASP A 74 12.16 13.81 -5.39
N TRP A 75 12.83 14.85 -4.92
CA TRP A 75 12.24 15.97 -4.19
C TRP A 75 11.35 16.90 -5.03
N TYR A 76 11.37 16.75 -6.35
CA TYR A 76 10.50 17.49 -7.28
C TYR A 76 9.21 16.72 -7.62
N ALA A 77 9.05 15.51 -7.09
CA ALA A 77 7.80 14.76 -7.24
C ALA A 77 6.60 15.53 -6.63
N PRO A 78 5.41 15.46 -7.24
CA PRO A 78 4.23 16.17 -6.74
C PRO A 78 3.92 15.89 -5.26
N ALA A 79 4.12 14.65 -4.81
CA ALA A 79 3.87 14.24 -3.45
C ALA A 79 4.80 14.88 -2.40
N ALA A 80 5.91 15.51 -2.81
CA ALA A 80 6.82 16.21 -1.90
C ALA A 80 6.29 17.57 -1.42
N SER A 81 5.22 18.09 -2.03
CA SER A 81 4.69 19.43 -1.74
C SER A 81 3.23 19.41 -1.32
N GLY A 82 2.90 20.18 -0.27
CA GLY A 82 1.51 20.38 0.17
C GLY A 82 0.68 21.24 -0.79
N SER A 83 1.29 21.90 -1.78
CA SER A 83 0.53 22.63 -2.82
C SER A 83 -0.10 21.70 -3.87
N ASN A 84 0.32 20.44 -3.93
CA ASN A 84 -0.20 19.44 -4.85
C ASN A 84 -0.24 18.05 -4.17
N PRO A 85 -0.94 17.91 -3.02
CA PRO A 85 -1.00 16.66 -2.29
C PRO A 85 -1.82 15.64 -3.07
N ALA A 86 -1.50 14.36 -2.91
CA ALA A 86 -2.37 13.28 -3.36
C ALA A 86 -3.70 13.27 -2.58
N ASP A 87 -4.74 12.64 -3.14
CA ASP A 87 -6.02 12.47 -2.44
C ASP A 87 -5.90 11.51 -1.25
N ALA A 88 -5.04 10.49 -1.36
CA ALA A 88 -4.71 9.56 -0.30
C ALA A 88 -3.31 8.98 -0.51
N MET A 89 -2.71 8.45 0.56
CA MET A 89 -1.43 7.73 0.51
C MET A 89 -1.53 6.41 1.27
N VAL A 90 -0.96 5.36 0.69
CA VAL A 90 -0.83 4.05 1.33
C VAL A 90 0.65 3.65 1.37
N VAL A 91 1.16 3.32 2.54
CA VAL A 91 2.49 2.72 2.71
C VAL A 91 2.30 1.23 2.96
N CYS A 92 2.52 0.42 1.93
CA CYS A 92 2.28 -1.02 1.95
C CYS A 92 3.41 -1.80 1.26
N PRO A 93 4.14 -2.65 1.99
CA PRO A 93 4.17 -2.74 3.44
C PRO A 93 4.84 -1.52 4.08
N CYS A 94 4.48 -1.22 5.31
CA CYS A 94 5.16 -0.22 6.13
C CYS A 94 6.10 -0.91 7.10
N THR A 95 7.42 -0.73 6.95
CA THR A 95 8.38 -1.26 7.94
C THR A 95 8.27 -0.45 9.24
N MET A 96 8.61 -1.09 10.37
CA MET A 96 8.59 -0.38 11.67
C MET A 96 9.60 0.77 11.71
N GLY A 97 10.69 0.71 10.91
CA GLY A 97 11.63 1.80 10.73
C GLY A 97 11.00 3.01 10.02
N THR A 98 10.30 2.79 8.90
CA THR A 98 9.54 3.83 8.19
C THR A 98 8.43 4.41 9.07
N LEU A 99 7.69 3.55 9.79
CA LEU A 99 6.65 3.96 10.72
C LEU A 99 7.22 4.86 11.83
N ALA A 100 8.37 4.48 12.41
CA ALA A 100 9.05 5.26 13.45
C ALA A 100 9.55 6.61 12.90
N ALA A 101 10.10 6.65 11.70
CA ALA A 101 10.56 7.87 11.04
C ALA A 101 9.39 8.85 10.84
N ILE A 102 8.27 8.39 10.28
CA ILE A 102 7.06 9.20 10.12
C ILE A 102 6.52 9.67 11.48
N ALA A 103 6.48 8.80 12.49
CA ALA A 103 6.06 9.16 13.85
C ALA A 103 6.94 10.22 14.51
N ALA A 104 8.23 10.24 14.18
CA ALA A 104 9.19 11.24 14.64
C ALA A 104 9.17 12.54 13.81
N GLY A 105 8.43 12.60 12.70
CA GLY A 105 8.40 13.73 11.79
C GLY A 105 9.65 13.86 10.91
N LEU A 106 10.35 12.74 10.68
CA LEU A 106 11.48 12.71 9.75
C LEU A 106 10.99 12.74 8.31
N ALA A 107 11.81 13.28 7.41
CA ALA A 107 11.50 13.42 6.00
C ALA A 107 12.80 13.27 5.16
N ASP A 108 13.53 12.19 5.40
CA ASP A 108 14.85 11.94 4.81
C ASP A 108 14.77 11.33 3.39
N ASN A 109 13.57 10.96 2.96
CA ASN A 109 13.28 10.45 1.62
C ASN A 109 11.85 10.81 1.21
N LEU A 110 11.53 10.61 -0.06
CA LEU A 110 10.22 10.97 -0.62
C LEU A 110 9.03 10.24 0.05
N ILE A 111 9.21 9.02 0.54
CA ILE A 111 8.13 8.28 1.23
C ILE A 111 7.78 8.98 2.54
N GLU A 112 8.77 9.28 3.36
CA GLU A 112 8.59 9.98 4.64
C GLU A 112 8.07 11.39 4.41
N ARG A 113 8.65 12.12 3.44
CA ARG A 113 8.19 13.46 3.09
C ARG A 113 6.74 13.49 2.61
N ALA A 114 6.34 12.55 1.75
CA ALA A 114 4.96 12.46 1.30
C ALA A 114 4.01 12.16 2.47
N ALA A 115 4.39 11.28 3.40
CA ALA A 115 3.59 10.98 4.59
C ALA A 115 3.45 12.23 5.50
N ASP A 116 4.53 13.01 5.70
CA ASP A 116 4.50 14.29 6.41
C ASP A 116 3.52 15.27 5.72
N VAL A 117 3.57 15.37 4.39
CA VAL A 117 2.63 16.19 3.61
C VAL A 117 1.19 15.73 3.84
N MET A 118 0.91 14.41 3.79
CA MET A 118 -0.45 13.90 4.02
C MET A 118 -0.98 14.28 5.41
N LEU A 119 -0.17 14.12 6.45
CA LEU A 119 -0.55 14.45 7.82
C LEU A 119 -0.82 15.94 8.00
N LYS A 120 0.07 16.81 7.52
CA LYS A 120 -0.11 18.28 7.69
C LYS A 120 -1.26 18.84 6.85
N GLU A 121 -1.55 18.27 5.67
CA GLU A 121 -2.67 18.67 4.81
C GLU A 121 -3.98 17.95 5.17
N LYS A 122 -3.98 17.15 6.25
CA LYS A 122 -5.16 16.38 6.72
C LYS A 122 -5.74 15.45 5.62
N ARG A 123 -4.87 14.85 4.82
CA ARG A 123 -5.22 13.87 3.81
C ARG A 123 -5.11 12.46 4.36
N PRO A 124 -5.90 11.50 3.87
CA PRO A 124 -5.85 10.10 4.29
C PRO A 124 -4.45 9.51 4.11
N LEU A 125 -3.87 9.00 5.20
CA LEU A 125 -2.63 8.24 5.23
C LEU A 125 -2.91 6.87 5.84
N ILE A 126 -2.71 5.79 5.06
CA ILE A 126 -2.89 4.41 5.51
C ILE A 126 -1.51 3.77 5.63
N LEU A 127 -1.20 3.28 6.82
CA LEU A 127 0.05 2.56 7.09
C LEU A 127 -0.28 1.08 7.32
N VAL A 128 0.38 0.20 6.55
CA VAL A 128 0.14 -1.26 6.58
C VAL A 128 1.35 -1.96 7.19
N PRO A 129 1.53 -1.90 8.53
CA PRO A 129 2.66 -2.54 9.19
C PRO A 129 2.48 -4.06 9.23
N ARG A 130 3.62 -4.78 9.20
CA ARG A 130 3.67 -6.20 9.49
C ARG A 130 4.89 -6.49 10.37
N GLU A 131 4.61 -6.75 11.63
CA GLU A 131 5.63 -7.05 12.62
C GLU A 131 5.08 -7.99 13.68
N THR A 132 5.91 -8.91 14.16
CA THR A 132 5.56 -9.80 15.25
C THR A 132 6.82 -10.35 15.95
N PRO A 133 6.93 -10.31 17.29
CA PRO A 133 6.07 -9.57 18.22
C PRO A 133 6.24 -8.05 18.11
N LEU A 134 5.28 -7.27 18.63
CA LEU A 134 5.42 -5.83 18.73
C LEU A 134 6.17 -5.44 20.01
N SER A 135 7.13 -4.53 19.91
CA SER A 135 7.76 -3.90 21.07
C SER A 135 6.92 -2.72 21.58
N GLN A 136 7.18 -2.28 22.80
CA GLN A 136 6.56 -1.08 23.35
C GLN A 136 6.80 0.15 22.46
N ILE A 137 8.01 0.31 21.92
CA ILE A 137 8.36 1.40 20.99
C ILE A 137 7.47 1.36 19.73
N HIS A 138 7.22 0.17 19.18
CA HIS A 138 6.31 0.02 18.03
C HIS A 138 4.90 0.50 18.38
N LEU A 139 4.36 0.06 19.51
CA LEU A 139 3.02 0.42 19.96
C LEU A 139 2.88 1.93 20.23
N GLU A 140 3.87 2.56 20.85
CA GLU A 140 3.89 4.00 21.11
C GLU A 140 3.94 4.80 19.80
N ASN A 141 4.75 4.41 18.83
CA ASN A 141 4.81 5.04 17.51
C ASN A 141 3.50 4.87 16.73
N MET A 142 2.89 3.69 16.77
CA MET A 142 1.57 3.45 16.17
C MET A 142 0.50 4.35 16.81
N LEU A 143 0.45 4.44 18.13
CA LEU A 143 -0.48 5.31 18.85
C LEU A 143 -0.27 6.78 18.51
N ARG A 144 0.99 7.22 18.38
CA ARG A 144 1.33 8.59 17.99
C ARG A 144 0.80 8.93 16.60
N LEU A 145 0.95 8.02 15.64
CA LEU A 145 0.48 8.19 14.27
C LEU A 145 -1.06 8.14 14.15
N ASP A 146 -1.71 7.27 14.92
CA ASP A 146 -3.17 7.23 15.02
C ASP A 146 -3.72 8.58 15.52
N ARG A 147 -3.15 9.11 16.59
CA ARG A 147 -3.49 10.46 17.12
C ARG A 147 -3.22 11.58 16.13
N ALA A 148 -2.23 11.43 15.24
CA ALA A 148 -1.95 12.38 14.18
C ALA A 148 -2.92 12.26 12.98
N GLY A 149 -3.79 11.25 12.95
CA GLY A 149 -4.81 11.03 11.95
C GLY A 149 -4.46 10.00 10.87
N ALA A 150 -3.36 9.25 11.03
CA ALA A 150 -3.07 8.12 10.15
C ALA A 150 -3.96 6.91 10.49
N THR A 151 -4.36 6.15 9.48
CA THR A 151 -5.00 4.85 9.67
C THR A 151 -3.95 3.76 9.80
N LEU A 152 -3.89 3.09 10.95
CA LEU A 152 -3.05 1.91 11.15
C LEU A 152 -3.84 0.67 10.71
N LEU A 153 -3.37 0.00 9.66
CA LEU A 153 -4.00 -1.20 9.10
C LEU A 153 -2.99 -2.35 9.08
N PRO A 154 -2.68 -2.97 10.23
CA PRO A 154 -1.76 -4.10 10.28
C PRO A 154 -2.20 -5.22 9.31
N ALA A 155 -1.22 -5.86 8.66
CA ALA A 155 -1.48 -6.95 7.72
C ALA A 155 -1.89 -8.24 8.45
N ASN A 156 -2.98 -8.16 9.24
CA ASN A 156 -3.57 -9.24 10.03
C ASN A 156 -4.85 -9.73 9.35
N PRO A 157 -4.79 -10.80 8.52
CA PRO A 157 -5.97 -11.28 7.81
C PRO A 157 -6.95 -11.97 8.75
N GLY A 158 -8.25 -11.77 8.50
CA GLY A 158 -9.30 -12.58 9.10
C GLY A 158 -9.50 -13.89 8.32
N PHE A 159 -9.86 -14.97 9.02
CA PHE A 159 -10.08 -16.28 8.40
C PHE A 159 -11.56 -16.69 8.35
N TYR A 160 -12.47 -15.84 8.83
CA TYR A 160 -13.91 -16.11 8.89
C TYR A 160 -14.60 -16.24 7.52
N HIS A 161 -13.95 -15.78 6.45
CA HIS A 161 -14.40 -15.92 5.07
C HIS A 161 -13.90 -17.22 4.40
N HIS A 162 -13.27 -18.12 5.18
CA HIS A 162 -12.77 -19.43 4.74
C HIS A 162 -11.84 -19.36 3.52
N PRO A 163 -10.70 -18.62 3.58
CA PRO A 163 -9.79 -18.47 2.46
C PRO A 163 -9.26 -19.83 1.99
N GLN A 164 -9.30 -20.10 0.69
CA GLN A 164 -8.86 -21.34 0.07
C GLN A 164 -7.44 -21.22 -0.49
N SER A 165 -6.93 -20.00 -0.61
CA SER A 165 -5.62 -19.71 -1.20
C SER A 165 -4.90 -18.60 -0.44
N VAL A 166 -3.59 -18.48 -0.68
CA VAL A 166 -2.80 -17.33 -0.20
C VAL A 166 -3.30 -16.02 -0.84
N GLN A 167 -3.82 -16.10 -2.07
CA GLN A 167 -4.38 -14.94 -2.76
C GLN A 167 -5.59 -14.37 -2.01
N ASP A 168 -6.47 -15.22 -1.48
CA ASP A 168 -7.64 -14.77 -0.71
C ASP A 168 -7.22 -14.04 0.58
N VAL A 169 -6.13 -14.49 1.20
CA VAL A 169 -5.55 -13.83 2.38
C VAL A 169 -4.98 -12.46 2.03
N ILE A 170 -4.33 -12.34 0.87
CA ILE A 170 -3.82 -11.06 0.33
C ILE A 170 -5.00 -10.15 -0.01
N ASP A 171 -6.00 -10.67 -0.70
CA ASP A 171 -7.17 -9.93 -1.13
C ASP A 171 -7.98 -9.40 0.05
N PHE A 172 -7.98 -10.09 1.20
CA PHE A 172 -8.56 -9.56 2.44
C PHE A 172 -7.92 -8.22 2.84
N ILE A 173 -6.59 -8.16 2.89
CA ILE A 173 -5.87 -6.93 3.26
C ILE A 173 -6.09 -5.84 2.22
N VAL A 174 -5.99 -6.19 0.93
CA VAL A 174 -6.21 -5.23 -0.17
C VAL A 174 -7.64 -4.69 -0.15
N ALA A 175 -8.65 -5.54 0.09
CA ALA A 175 -10.04 -5.13 0.23
C ALA A 175 -10.22 -4.09 1.36
N ARG A 176 -9.59 -4.32 2.52
CA ARG A 176 -9.65 -3.36 3.64
C ARG A 176 -8.99 -2.03 3.29
N ILE A 177 -7.88 -2.03 2.55
CA ILE A 177 -7.25 -0.80 2.07
C ILE A 177 -8.18 -0.08 1.09
N MET A 178 -8.75 -0.80 0.11
CA MET A 178 -9.69 -0.23 -0.87
C MET A 178 -10.94 0.36 -0.20
N ASP A 179 -11.48 -0.30 0.84
CA ASP A 179 -12.60 0.21 1.64
C ASP A 179 -12.26 1.56 2.30
N HIS A 180 -11.08 1.66 2.93
CA HIS A 180 -10.62 2.90 3.57
C HIS A 180 -10.33 4.02 2.55
N LEU A 181 -9.99 3.68 1.30
CA LEU A 181 -9.84 4.63 0.21
C LEU A 181 -11.19 5.02 -0.43
N GLY A 182 -12.30 4.38 -0.05
CA GLY A 182 -13.61 4.60 -0.66
C GLY A 182 -13.73 4.07 -2.09
N ILE A 183 -12.86 3.13 -2.49
CA ILE A 183 -12.82 2.57 -3.84
C ILE A 183 -13.62 1.27 -3.89
N ALA A 184 -14.59 1.18 -4.79
CA ALA A 184 -15.40 -0.02 -4.97
C ALA A 184 -14.56 -1.20 -5.47
N HIS A 185 -14.80 -2.38 -4.90
CA HIS A 185 -14.10 -3.62 -5.27
C HIS A 185 -15.00 -4.84 -5.06
N ARG A 186 -14.57 -5.99 -5.64
CA ARG A 186 -15.21 -7.31 -5.51
C ARG A 186 -14.24 -8.38 -5.00
N LEU A 187 -13.23 -7.99 -4.22
CA LEU A 187 -12.16 -8.89 -3.76
C LEU A 187 -12.65 -9.92 -2.73
N MET A 188 -13.67 -9.56 -1.97
CA MET A 188 -14.27 -10.46 -0.97
C MET A 188 -15.74 -10.10 -0.71
N PRO A 189 -16.57 -11.06 -0.25
CA PRO A 189 -17.93 -10.79 0.20
C PRO A 189 -17.93 -9.81 1.38
N ARG A 190 -18.91 -8.92 1.43
CA ARG A 190 -19.10 -8.04 2.58
C ARG A 190 -19.82 -8.77 3.70
N TRP A 191 -19.34 -8.63 4.92
CA TRP A 191 -20.00 -9.22 6.10
C TRP A 191 -21.45 -8.75 6.22
N GLY A 192 -22.38 -9.70 6.46
CA GLY A 192 -23.80 -9.41 6.63
C GLY A 192 -24.57 -9.03 5.36
N ARG A 193 -23.97 -9.09 4.17
CA ARG A 193 -24.70 -9.06 2.90
C ARG A 193 -24.81 -10.49 2.37
N GLU A 194 -26.04 -11.01 2.30
CA GLU A 194 -26.31 -12.23 1.55
C GLU A 194 -25.85 -12.03 0.10
N SER A 195 -25.10 -12.99 -0.43
CA SER A 195 -24.83 -13.05 -1.86
C SER A 195 -26.19 -13.17 -2.57
N GLN A 196 -26.66 -12.08 -3.19
CA GLN A 196 -27.80 -12.22 -4.09
C GLN A 196 -27.38 -13.21 -5.19
N PRO A 197 -28.15 -14.28 -5.39
CA PRO A 197 -27.91 -15.19 -6.50
C PRO A 197 -28.02 -14.34 -7.79
N GLU A 198 -27.06 -14.50 -8.70
CA GLU A 198 -27.15 -13.94 -10.04
C GLU A 198 -28.46 -14.47 -10.66
N GLU A 199 -29.47 -13.61 -10.75
CA GLU A 199 -30.65 -13.90 -11.57
C GLU A 199 -30.16 -14.01 -13.01
N GLY A 200 -30.22 -15.24 -13.51
CA GLY A 200 -29.84 -15.58 -14.87
C GLY A 200 -30.60 -14.73 -15.90
N ARG A 201 -29.82 -14.22 -16.84
CA ARG A 201 -30.31 -13.84 -18.17
C ARG A 201 -29.47 -14.57 -19.20
#